data_3a48718f2685aea64404bb0db72bf688
#
_entry.id   3a48718f2685aea64404bb0db72bf688
#
_cell.length_a   1.000
_cell.length_b   1.000
_cell.length_c   1.000
_cell.angle_alpha   90.00
_cell.angle_beta   90.00
_cell.angle_gamma   90.00
#
_symmetry.space_group_name_H-M   'P 1'
#
loop_
_entity.id
_entity.type
_entity.pdbx_description
1 polymer ?
#
loop_
_entity_poly.entity_id
_entity_poly.type
_entity_poly.pdbx_seq_one_letter_code
_entity_poly.pdbx_strand_id
1 'polypeptide(L)'
;MIARLFFLLLAMAFASQAAMFDFPTDNRALLEDRPQDFYMYVDRNFEGVSTKVWEGGSFGYVRGPQRQGEDVIYLQLHEGIDIAPMRRDSSGKPLDDIRASAAGKIAHVSHEAGGSNYGRYIVIEHDIEGSPVYTLYAHLSTISVETSQKVAQGEVIGRMGFTGAGINCERAHLHFEIALLLNTDFESWYKRYFSGTPNKHGPYHGYNLSGIDPAKVLLECARNPTFQFSNYIRGQDAFYKITIPSTSSLSILRSYPWLAPNGEEASPPAWTIAFNRYGTPMCATASPKAASTPEIAWIRETPFAYNHTTRGIIGGSKGGPRLTDSGKRFLDLLARTDQKNSLDN
;
A
#
# COMPACT_ATOMS: atom_id res chain seq x y z
N MET A 1 -47.39 -44.67 -31.36
CA MET A 1 -46.09 -44.01 -31.53
C MET A 1 -46.05 -42.78 -30.61
N ILE A 2 -45.40 -42.91 -29.46
CA ILE A 2 -45.32 -41.82 -28.46
C ILE A 2 -43.89 -41.28 -28.53
N ALA A 3 -43.74 -40.06 -29.04
CA ALA A 3 -42.45 -39.36 -29.12
C ALA A 3 -42.13 -38.82 -27.71
N ARG A 4 -41.06 -39.31 -27.09
CA ARG A 4 -40.51 -38.76 -25.84
C ARG A 4 -39.56 -37.60 -26.20
N LEU A 5 -39.97 -36.38 -25.86
CA LEU A 5 -39.15 -35.19 -25.92
C LEU A 5 -38.20 -35.19 -24.72
N PHE A 6 -36.90 -35.36 -24.96
CA PHE A 6 -35.85 -35.16 -23.94
C PHE A 6 -35.48 -33.66 -23.90
N PHE A 7 -35.87 -32.97 -22.83
CA PHE A 7 -35.36 -31.65 -22.50
C PHE A 7 -33.97 -31.82 -21.87
N LEU A 8 -32.91 -31.45 -22.62
CA LEU A 8 -31.56 -31.30 -22.08
C LEU A 8 -31.49 -29.95 -21.34
N LEU A 9 -31.53 -29.96 -20.02
CA LEU A 9 -31.20 -28.80 -19.20
C LEU A 9 -29.68 -28.60 -19.27
N LEU A 10 -29.22 -27.63 -20.06
CA LEU A 10 -27.85 -27.14 -20.04
C LEU A 10 -27.68 -26.28 -18.79
N ALA A 11 -27.18 -26.85 -17.70
CA ALA A 11 -26.73 -26.09 -16.54
C ALA A 11 -25.47 -25.28 -16.94
N MET A 12 -25.65 -24.02 -17.28
CA MET A 12 -24.52 -23.08 -17.37
C MET A 12 -23.98 -22.89 -15.94
N ALA A 13 -22.90 -23.58 -15.62
CA ALA A 13 -22.07 -23.27 -14.48
C ALA A 13 -21.42 -21.90 -14.76
N PHE A 14 -21.98 -20.83 -14.21
CA PHE A 14 -21.25 -19.57 -14.11
C PHE A 14 -20.09 -19.84 -13.16
N ALA A 15 -18.89 -20.04 -13.71
CA ALA A 15 -17.69 -19.95 -12.93
C ALA A 15 -17.68 -18.54 -12.34
N SER A 16 -17.89 -18.40 -11.04
CA SER A 16 -17.68 -17.14 -10.34
C SER A 16 -16.24 -16.72 -10.61
N GLN A 17 -16.06 -15.63 -11.33
CA GLN A 17 -14.73 -15.06 -11.54
C GLN A 17 -14.19 -14.71 -10.17
N ALA A 18 -13.02 -15.28 -9.80
CA ALA A 18 -12.39 -14.98 -8.52
C ALA A 18 -12.17 -13.47 -8.41
N ALA A 19 -12.48 -12.89 -7.25
CA ALA A 19 -12.21 -11.48 -6.99
C ALA A 19 -10.71 -11.20 -7.16
N MET A 20 -10.35 -10.03 -7.67
CA MET A 20 -8.95 -9.62 -7.88
C MET A 20 -8.13 -9.75 -6.59
N PHE A 21 -8.68 -9.25 -5.47
CA PHE A 21 -8.16 -9.46 -4.11
C PHE A 21 -9.26 -9.99 -3.21
N ASP A 22 -8.94 -10.96 -2.35
CA ASP A 22 -9.81 -11.43 -1.29
C ASP A 22 -9.20 -11.11 0.08
N PHE A 23 -10.02 -11.14 1.12
CA PHE A 23 -9.58 -10.88 2.50
C PHE A 23 -8.50 -11.88 2.92
N PRO A 24 -7.40 -11.40 3.54
CA PRO A 24 -6.26 -12.25 3.90
C PRO A 24 -6.48 -13.08 5.18
N THR A 25 -7.66 -13.00 5.80
CA THR A 25 -8.08 -13.78 6.98
C THR A 25 -9.54 -14.19 6.82
N ASP A 26 -10.04 -15.03 7.73
CA ASP A 26 -11.47 -15.40 7.77
C ASP A 26 -12.36 -14.28 8.34
N ASN A 27 -11.78 -13.18 8.88
CA ASN A 27 -12.54 -12.03 9.37
C ASN A 27 -13.16 -11.25 8.20
N ARG A 28 -14.48 -11.30 8.08
CA ARG A 28 -15.29 -10.65 7.03
C ARG A 28 -16.18 -9.52 7.58
N ALA A 29 -15.97 -9.08 8.82
CA ALA A 29 -16.85 -8.14 9.49
C ALA A 29 -17.06 -6.81 8.74
N LEU A 30 -16.09 -6.38 7.91
CA LEU A 30 -16.27 -5.22 7.03
C LEU A 30 -17.38 -5.39 5.99
N LEU A 31 -17.65 -6.60 5.51
CA LEU A 31 -18.75 -6.86 4.57
C LEU A 31 -20.12 -6.72 5.23
N GLU A 32 -20.15 -6.78 6.55
CA GLU A 32 -21.32 -6.69 7.40
C GLU A 32 -21.45 -5.33 8.10
N ASP A 33 -20.69 -4.32 7.63
CA ASP A 33 -20.62 -2.97 8.20
C ASP A 33 -20.31 -2.95 9.72
N ARG A 34 -19.44 -3.88 10.17
CA ARG A 34 -18.95 -4.00 11.55
C ARG A 34 -17.43 -3.71 11.64
N PRO A 35 -16.98 -2.47 11.37
CA PRO A 35 -15.56 -2.14 11.35
C PRO A 35 -14.87 -2.32 12.70
N GLN A 36 -15.57 -2.13 13.81
CA GLN A 36 -15.05 -2.34 15.17
C GLN A 36 -14.70 -3.80 15.47
N ASP A 37 -15.31 -4.76 14.75
CA ASP A 37 -15.00 -6.19 14.88
C ASP A 37 -13.93 -6.65 13.87
N PHE A 38 -13.66 -5.81 12.86
CA PHE A 38 -12.66 -6.06 11.84
C PHE A 38 -11.30 -5.50 12.21
N TYR A 39 -11.23 -4.22 12.62
CA TYR A 39 -9.97 -3.57 12.91
C TYR A 39 -9.48 -3.83 14.33
N MET A 40 -8.19 -4.14 14.46
CA MET A 40 -7.54 -4.11 15.77
C MET A 40 -7.45 -2.67 16.27
N TYR A 41 -7.91 -2.45 17.49
CA TYR A 41 -7.84 -1.15 18.13
C TYR A 41 -6.39 -0.70 18.38
N VAL A 42 -6.22 0.61 18.54
CA VAL A 42 -4.98 1.24 19.03
C VAL A 42 -5.26 1.89 20.38
N ASP A 43 -4.36 1.65 21.33
CA ASP A 43 -4.39 2.40 22.59
C ASP A 43 -4.01 3.86 22.30
N ARG A 44 -4.90 4.77 22.63
CA ARG A 44 -4.75 6.20 22.42
C ARG A 44 -4.84 6.94 23.73
N ASN A 45 -3.82 7.74 24.04
CA ASN A 45 -3.89 8.74 25.10
C ASN A 45 -3.85 10.12 24.46
N PHE A 46 -4.92 10.87 24.60
CA PHE A 46 -5.03 12.21 24.06
C PHE A 46 -5.71 13.14 25.07
N GLU A 47 -5.04 14.25 25.42
CA GLU A 47 -5.49 15.24 26.39
C GLU A 47 -5.88 14.61 27.74
N GLY A 48 -5.12 13.62 28.19
CA GLY A 48 -5.34 12.93 29.46
C GLY A 48 -6.41 11.84 29.44
N VAL A 49 -7.07 11.63 28.31
CA VAL A 49 -8.08 10.57 28.15
C VAL A 49 -7.49 9.38 27.40
N SER A 50 -7.52 8.19 28.06
CA SER A 50 -7.09 6.93 27.45
C SER A 50 -8.27 6.20 26.84
N THR A 51 -8.15 5.80 25.58
CA THR A 51 -9.20 5.12 24.81
C THR A 51 -8.62 3.99 23.97
N LYS A 52 -9.44 2.99 23.65
CA LYS A 52 -9.16 1.95 22.65
C LYS A 52 -9.98 2.26 21.42
N VAL A 53 -9.32 2.68 20.35
CA VAL A 53 -9.99 3.18 19.14
C VAL A 53 -9.71 2.26 17.96
N TRP A 54 -10.75 1.65 17.41
CA TRP A 54 -10.63 0.75 16.25
C TRP A 54 -10.21 1.49 14.97
N GLU A 55 -10.57 2.77 14.84
CA GLU A 55 -10.19 3.62 13.71
C GLU A 55 -8.66 3.71 13.55
N GLY A 56 -7.91 3.56 14.66
CA GLY A 56 -6.44 3.52 14.62
C GLY A 56 -5.87 2.30 13.89
N GLY A 57 -6.68 1.26 13.64
CA GLY A 57 -6.33 0.10 12.82
C GLY A 57 -6.65 0.28 11.32
N SER A 58 -7.37 1.34 10.94
CA SER A 58 -7.69 1.62 9.53
C SER A 58 -6.52 2.31 8.81
N PHE A 59 -6.61 2.38 7.47
CA PHE A 59 -5.63 3.04 6.61
C PHE A 59 -5.73 4.57 6.70
N GLY A 60 -4.59 5.24 6.58
CA GLY A 60 -4.50 6.68 6.42
C GLY A 60 -4.03 7.42 7.68
N TYR A 61 -4.31 8.71 7.75
CA TYR A 61 -3.97 9.54 8.92
C TYR A 61 -4.98 9.29 10.04
N VAL A 62 -4.70 8.29 10.86
CA VAL A 62 -5.61 7.80 11.91
C VAL A 62 -4.93 7.71 13.29
N ARG A 63 -3.62 7.98 13.36
CA ARG A 63 -2.78 7.89 14.56
C ARG A 63 -2.11 9.23 14.88
N GLY A 64 -1.62 9.39 16.12
CA GLY A 64 -0.92 10.60 16.54
C GLY A 64 -1.82 11.83 16.52
N PRO A 65 -2.94 11.86 17.30
CA PRO A 65 -3.81 13.03 17.37
C PRO A 65 -3.06 14.24 17.90
N GLN A 66 -3.30 15.40 17.30
CA GLN A 66 -2.79 16.70 17.75
C GLN A 66 -3.87 17.76 17.61
N ARG A 67 -4.02 18.60 18.64
CA ARG A 67 -4.92 19.75 18.58
C ARG A 67 -4.30 20.87 17.76
N GLN A 68 -5.11 21.40 16.87
CA GLN A 68 -4.78 22.56 16.01
C GLN A 68 -5.94 23.57 16.10
N GLY A 69 -5.89 24.51 17.03
CA GLY A 69 -7.02 25.35 17.37
C GLY A 69 -8.19 24.54 17.93
N GLU A 70 -9.35 24.61 17.32
CA GLU A 70 -10.54 23.81 17.69
C GLU A 70 -10.55 22.41 17.07
N ASP A 71 -9.75 22.17 16.04
CA ASP A 71 -9.68 20.90 15.33
C ASP A 71 -8.72 19.90 15.99
N VAL A 72 -8.99 18.62 15.79
CA VAL A 72 -8.05 17.52 16.08
C VAL A 72 -7.63 16.90 14.76
N ILE A 73 -6.33 16.93 14.47
CA ILE A 73 -5.76 16.30 13.28
C ILE A 73 -4.89 15.11 13.67
N TYR A 74 -4.77 14.15 12.77
CA TYR A 74 -3.93 12.97 12.95
C TYR A 74 -2.68 13.10 12.09
N LEU A 75 -1.50 12.94 12.70
CA LEU A 75 -0.20 13.20 12.05
C LEU A 75 0.51 11.96 11.55
N GLN A 76 0.15 10.80 12.09
CA GLN A 76 0.80 9.54 11.72
C GLN A 76 -0.06 8.79 10.72
N LEU A 77 0.54 8.54 9.56
CA LEU A 77 -0.02 7.68 8.53
C LEU A 77 0.12 6.22 8.96
N HIS A 78 -0.94 5.46 8.79
CA HIS A 78 -0.93 4.01 8.80
C HIS A 78 -1.01 3.52 7.36
N GLU A 79 0.04 2.87 6.87
CA GLU A 79 0.24 2.49 5.47
C GLU A 79 -0.59 1.28 5.06
N GLY A 80 -1.15 0.56 6.01
CA GLY A 80 -1.97 -0.63 5.83
C GLY A 80 -3.21 -0.61 6.70
N ILE A 81 -3.71 -1.80 7.01
CA ILE A 81 -4.80 -2.04 7.95
C ILE A 81 -4.38 -3.11 8.97
N ASP A 82 -4.83 -2.97 10.21
CA ASP A 82 -4.63 -3.94 11.27
C ASP A 82 -5.90 -4.78 11.44
N ILE A 83 -5.87 -6.05 11.03
CA ILE A 83 -7.02 -6.95 11.07
C ILE A 83 -7.02 -7.74 12.37
N ALA A 84 -8.10 -7.62 13.17
CA ALA A 84 -8.26 -8.30 14.44
C ALA A 84 -8.43 -9.82 14.26
N PRO A 85 -7.90 -10.64 15.21
CA PRO A 85 -8.13 -12.08 15.19
C PRO A 85 -9.58 -12.41 15.53
N MET A 86 -10.10 -13.46 14.91
CA MET A 86 -11.40 -14.02 15.25
C MET A 86 -11.32 -15.04 16.37
N ARG A 87 -10.19 -15.73 16.49
CA ARG A 87 -10.04 -16.85 17.43
C ARG A 87 -8.75 -16.69 18.24
N ARG A 88 -8.85 -17.05 19.53
CA ARG A 88 -7.69 -17.11 20.42
C ARG A 88 -7.69 -18.41 21.21
N ASP A 89 -6.51 -18.89 21.58
CA ASP A 89 -6.39 -20.01 22.50
C ASP A 89 -6.61 -19.58 23.97
N SER A 90 -6.52 -20.55 24.90
CA SER A 90 -6.69 -20.31 26.32
C SER A 90 -5.64 -19.36 26.93
N SER A 91 -4.51 -19.14 26.25
CA SER A 91 -3.46 -18.17 26.63
C SER A 91 -3.60 -16.81 25.95
N GLY A 92 -4.66 -16.62 25.16
CA GLY A 92 -4.96 -15.38 24.42
C GLY A 92 -4.21 -15.24 23.09
N LYS A 93 -3.45 -16.25 22.62
CA LYS A 93 -2.73 -16.20 21.33
C LYS A 93 -3.70 -16.35 20.17
N PRO A 94 -3.51 -15.60 19.05
CA PRO A 94 -4.35 -15.75 17.89
C PRO A 94 -4.16 -17.12 17.23
N LEU A 95 -5.26 -17.66 16.67
CA LEU A 95 -5.29 -18.95 15.98
C LEU A 95 -5.57 -18.82 14.50
N ASP A 96 -5.71 -17.60 13.97
CA ASP A 96 -6.15 -17.32 12.62
C ASP A 96 -5.04 -17.63 11.61
N ASP A 97 -5.41 -18.37 10.55
CA ASP A 97 -4.57 -18.55 9.40
C ASP A 97 -4.51 -17.28 8.55
N ILE A 98 -3.34 -17.00 7.98
CA ILE A 98 -3.14 -15.92 7.03
C ILE A 98 -3.08 -16.50 5.63
N ARG A 99 -3.87 -15.91 4.72
CA ARG A 99 -4.04 -16.38 3.35
C ARG A 99 -3.55 -15.36 2.34
N ALA A 100 -3.02 -15.82 1.21
CA ALA A 100 -2.68 -14.96 0.09
C ALA A 100 -3.94 -14.28 -0.45
N SER A 101 -3.96 -12.94 -0.45
CA SER A 101 -5.12 -12.14 -0.87
C SER A 101 -5.41 -12.24 -2.38
N ALA A 102 -4.38 -12.54 -3.18
CA ALA A 102 -4.46 -12.83 -4.60
C ALA A 102 -3.41 -13.89 -4.96
N ALA A 103 -3.56 -14.52 -6.13
CA ALA A 103 -2.51 -15.39 -6.67
C ALA A 103 -1.25 -14.55 -6.98
N GLY A 104 -0.06 -15.12 -6.75
CA GLY A 104 1.18 -14.37 -6.96
C GLY A 104 2.43 -15.19 -6.68
N LYS A 105 3.55 -14.48 -6.56
CA LYS A 105 4.86 -15.03 -6.24
C LYS A 105 5.37 -14.40 -4.94
N ILE A 106 5.86 -15.21 -4.02
CA ILE A 106 6.50 -14.72 -2.79
C ILE A 106 7.76 -13.95 -3.18
N ALA A 107 7.70 -12.64 -2.98
CA ALA A 107 8.77 -11.72 -3.34
C ALA A 107 9.80 -11.56 -2.22
N HIS A 108 9.35 -11.67 -0.96
CA HIS A 108 10.22 -11.56 0.22
C HIS A 108 9.63 -12.29 1.42
N VAL A 109 10.51 -12.82 2.26
CA VAL A 109 10.19 -13.42 3.56
C VAL A 109 11.18 -12.93 4.59
N SER A 110 10.70 -12.46 5.75
CA SER A 110 11.52 -12.19 6.94
C SER A 110 11.10 -13.08 8.09
N HIS A 111 12.01 -13.92 8.56
CA HIS A 111 11.80 -14.81 9.73
C HIS A 111 12.18 -14.15 11.06
N GLU A 112 12.75 -12.95 11.05
CA GLU A 112 13.24 -12.26 12.24
C GLU A 112 12.09 -11.58 13.02
N ALA A 113 11.73 -12.12 14.17
CA ALA A 113 10.64 -11.56 15.00
C ALA A 113 10.93 -10.15 15.52
N GLY A 114 12.18 -9.79 15.76
CA GLY A 114 12.64 -8.49 16.27
C GLY A 114 13.41 -7.66 15.24
N GLY A 115 13.41 -8.05 13.97
CA GLY A 115 14.21 -7.41 12.92
C GLY A 115 13.74 -5.99 12.55
N SER A 116 12.46 -5.74 12.71
CA SER A 116 11.82 -4.45 12.40
C SER A 116 10.47 -4.31 13.12
N ASN A 117 9.77 -3.21 12.88
CA ASN A 117 8.38 -3.05 13.34
C ASN A 117 7.44 -4.11 12.75
N TYR A 118 7.68 -4.60 11.53
CA TYR A 118 6.89 -5.68 10.91
C TYR A 118 7.07 -7.04 11.60
N GLY A 119 8.19 -7.27 12.31
CA GLY A 119 8.51 -8.58 12.85
C GLY A 119 8.71 -9.62 11.74
N ARG A 120 8.06 -10.78 11.87
CA ARG A 120 7.98 -11.75 10.78
C ARG A 120 6.94 -11.30 9.76
N TYR A 121 7.34 -11.24 8.49
CA TYR A 121 6.45 -10.78 7.44
C TYR A 121 6.74 -11.43 6.09
N ILE A 122 5.74 -11.39 5.22
CA ILE A 122 5.79 -11.87 3.83
C ILE A 122 5.42 -10.70 2.92
N VAL A 123 6.06 -10.62 1.76
CA VAL A 123 5.63 -9.79 0.63
C VAL A 123 5.33 -10.69 -0.55
N ILE A 124 4.17 -10.50 -1.17
CA ILE A 124 3.75 -11.20 -2.39
C ILE A 124 3.66 -10.19 -3.53
N GLU A 125 4.25 -10.53 -4.66
CA GLU A 125 4.10 -9.82 -5.93
C GLU A 125 2.98 -10.47 -6.73
N HIS A 126 2.03 -9.66 -7.18
CA HIS A 126 0.88 -10.04 -7.98
C HIS A 126 0.97 -9.36 -9.35
N ASP A 127 0.54 -10.05 -10.41
CA ASP A 127 0.28 -9.44 -11.71
C ASP A 127 -1.17 -8.95 -11.75
N ILE A 128 -1.36 -7.65 -11.61
CA ILE A 128 -2.67 -7.00 -11.63
C ILE A 128 -2.75 -6.08 -12.83
N GLU A 129 -3.63 -6.40 -13.77
CA GLU A 129 -3.80 -5.63 -15.02
C GLU A 129 -2.47 -5.43 -15.78
N GLY A 130 -1.58 -6.46 -15.76
CA GLY A 130 -0.26 -6.41 -16.39
C GLY A 130 0.77 -5.56 -15.65
N SER A 131 0.52 -5.23 -14.41
CA SER A 131 1.43 -4.43 -13.55
C SER A 131 1.70 -5.12 -12.21
N PRO A 132 2.93 -5.00 -11.65
CA PRO A 132 3.25 -5.60 -10.37
C PRO A 132 2.59 -4.82 -9.22
N VAL A 133 1.73 -5.47 -8.45
CA VAL A 133 1.15 -4.94 -7.22
C VAL A 133 1.57 -5.82 -6.06
N TYR A 134 1.90 -5.22 -4.94
CA TYR A 134 2.48 -5.92 -3.80
C TYR A 134 1.52 -5.95 -2.63
N THR A 135 1.42 -7.13 -1.95
CA THR A 135 0.77 -7.23 -0.65
C THR A 135 1.79 -7.60 0.41
N LEU A 136 1.65 -7.02 1.60
CA LEU A 136 2.51 -7.26 2.75
C LEU A 136 1.68 -7.78 3.93
N TYR A 137 2.16 -8.83 4.58
CA TYR A 137 1.53 -9.53 5.69
C TYR A 137 2.50 -9.57 6.86
N ALA A 138 2.27 -8.78 7.90
CA ALA A 138 3.21 -8.63 9.01
C ALA A 138 2.69 -9.13 10.36
N HIS A 139 3.56 -9.10 11.36
CA HIS A 139 3.36 -9.55 12.74
C HIS A 139 3.09 -11.06 12.89
N LEU A 140 3.52 -11.86 11.91
CA LEU A 140 3.24 -13.30 11.85
C LEU A 140 3.87 -14.08 13.01
N SER A 141 3.18 -15.11 13.50
CA SER A 141 3.75 -16.09 14.43
C SER A 141 4.56 -17.15 13.70
N THR A 142 4.05 -17.61 12.55
CA THR A 142 4.72 -18.59 11.67
C THR A 142 4.58 -18.20 10.21
N ILE A 143 5.52 -18.63 9.39
CA ILE A 143 5.54 -18.50 7.94
C ILE A 143 5.61 -19.89 7.34
N SER A 144 4.78 -20.20 6.35
CA SER A 144 4.64 -21.52 5.73
C SER A 144 5.11 -21.56 4.27
N VAL A 145 5.70 -20.47 3.78
CA VAL A 145 6.12 -20.28 2.38
C VAL A 145 7.56 -19.77 2.31
N GLU A 146 8.18 -19.92 1.13
CA GLU A 146 9.54 -19.47 0.87
C GLU A 146 9.59 -18.46 -0.28
N THR A 147 10.63 -17.62 -0.32
CA THR A 147 10.86 -16.68 -1.41
C THR A 147 10.89 -17.39 -2.76
N SER A 148 10.29 -16.79 -3.76
CA SER A 148 10.10 -17.31 -5.12
C SER A 148 9.03 -18.39 -5.29
N GLN A 149 8.42 -18.89 -4.23
CA GLN A 149 7.27 -19.81 -4.31
C GLN A 149 6.08 -19.08 -4.96
N LYS A 150 5.34 -19.80 -5.83
CA LYS A 150 4.04 -19.37 -6.34
C LYS A 150 2.96 -19.80 -5.37
N VAL A 151 1.99 -18.94 -5.14
CA VAL A 151 0.83 -19.19 -4.27
C VAL A 151 -0.46 -18.87 -5.01
N ALA A 152 -1.49 -19.66 -4.73
CA ALA A 152 -2.84 -19.37 -5.20
C ALA A 152 -3.54 -18.37 -4.27
N GLN A 153 -4.58 -17.67 -4.78
CA GLN A 153 -5.49 -16.90 -3.93
C GLN A 153 -6.15 -17.80 -2.88
N GLY A 154 -6.17 -17.36 -1.61
CA GLY A 154 -6.73 -18.12 -0.49
C GLY A 154 -5.79 -19.19 0.09
N GLU A 155 -4.63 -19.44 -0.52
CA GLU A 155 -3.63 -20.36 0.03
C GLU A 155 -3.12 -19.88 1.39
N VAL A 156 -3.00 -20.80 2.37
CA VAL A 156 -2.45 -20.47 3.69
C VAL A 156 -0.95 -20.26 3.59
N ILE A 157 -0.49 -19.05 3.93
CA ILE A 157 0.91 -18.63 3.85
C ILE A 157 1.58 -18.48 5.22
N GLY A 158 0.81 -18.51 6.31
CA GLY A 158 1.30 -18.39 7.67
C GLY A 158 0.19 -18.28 8.68
N ARG A 159 0.54 -17.87 9.92
CA ARG A 159 -0.40 -17.64 11.01
C ARG A 159 -0.23 -16.26 11.62
N MET A 160 -1.35 -15.68 12.03
CA MET A 160 -1.37 -14.43 12.77
C MET A 160 -0.54 -14.52 14.05
N GLY A 161 0.10 -13.41 14.42
CA GLY A 161 0.91 -13.34 15.62
C GLY A 161 0.94 -11.94 16.21
N PHE A 162 2.03 -11.64 16.90
CA PHE A 162 2.30 -10.35 17.53
C PHE A 162 3.81 -10.07 17.56
N THR A 163 4.55 -10.50 16.53
CA THR A 163 5.97 -10.19 16.38
C THR A 163 6.17 -8.76 15.88
N GLY A 164 7.35 -8.20 16.11
CA GLY A 164 7.66 -6.81 15.80
C GLY A 164 7.64 -5.90 17.04
N ALA A 165 8.15 -4.68 16.87
CA ALA A 165 8.30 -3.75 17.98
C ALA A 165 6.95 -3.17 18.44
N GLY A 166 6.71 -3.14 19.75
CA GLY A 166 5.56 -2.47 20.36
C GLY A 166 4.23 -3.23 20.29
N ILE A 167 4.24 -4.52 19.89
CA ILE A 167 3.03 -5.35 19.83
C ILE A 167 3.09 -6.44 20.90
N ASN A 168 2.02 -6.57 21.66
CA ASN A 168 1.84 -7.62 22.67
C ASN A 168 0.74 -8.61 22.25
N CYS A 169 0.58 -9.70 23.01
CA CYS A 169 -0.40 -10.75 22.69
C CYS A 169 -1.85 -10.24 22.69
N GLU A 170 -2.21 -9.30 23.55
CA GLU A 170 -3.56 -8.72 23.60
C GLU A 170 -3.90 -8.01 22.27
N ARG A 171 -2.91 -7.29 21.73
CA ARG A 171 -3.02 -6.56 20.46
C ARG A 171 -2.52 -7.35 19.25
N ALA A 172 -2.46 -8.69 19.33
CA ALA A 172 -2.15 -9.52 18.19
C ALA A 172 -3.11 -9.26 17.03
N HIS A 173 -2.57 -9.04 15.82
CA HIS A 173 -3.31 -8.72 14.61
C HIS A 173 -2.50 -9.07 13.36
N LEU A 174 -3.14 -9.08 12.21
CA LEU A 174 -2.46 -9.01 10.92
C LEU A 174 -2.35 -7.54 10.49
N HIS A 175 -1.13 -7.03 10.35
CA HIS A 175 -0.92 -5.80 9.57
C HIS A 175 -0.84 -6.18 8.09
N PHE A 176 -1.74 -5.62 7.30
CA PHE A 176 -1.91 -5.94 5.87
C PHE A 176 -1.81 -4.68 5.02
N GLU A 177 -0.93 -4.73 3.99
CA GLU A 177 -0.77 -3.64 3.03
C GLU A 177 -1.09 -4.11 1.60
N ILE A 178 -1.61 -3.20 0.77
CA ILE A 178 -1.58 -3.26 -0.70
C ILE A 178 -0.79 -2.04 -1.16
N ALA A 179 0.24 -2.23 -2.00
CA ALA A 179 1.16 -1.16 -2.35
C ALA A 179 1.68 -1.23 -3.78
N LEU A 180 2.06 -0.07 -4.32
CA LEU A 180 2.91 0.06 -5.51
C LEU A 180 4.38 0.14 -5.07
N LEU A 181 5.28 -0.49 -5.81
CA LEU A 181 6.71 -0.32 -5.66
C LEU A 181 7.17 0.89 -6.48
N LEU A 182 7.77 1.88 -5.83
CA LEU A 182 8.12 3.15 -6.48
C LEU A 182 9.32 3.03 -7.42
N ASN A 183 10.31 2.21 -7.04
CA ASN A 183 11.53 2.04 -7.84
C ASN A 183 12.19 0.68 -7.59
N THR A 184 12.69 0.04 -8.63
CA THR A 184 13.41 -1.25 -8.55
C THR A 184 14.87 -1.07 -8.13
N ASP A 185 15.52 0.09 -8.41
CA ASP A 185 16.87 0.44 -7.93
C ASP A 185 16.86 1.15 -6.56
N PHE A 186 16.08 0.60 -5.62
CA PHE A 186 15.93 1.18 -4.29
C PHE A 186 17.23 1.14 -3.45
N GLU A 187 18.01 0.08 -3.58
CA GLU A 187 19.22 -0.11 -2.76
C GLU A 187 20.26 1.00 -2.97
N SER A 188 20.47 1.43 -4.21
CA SER A 188 21.37 2.53 -4.54
C SER A 188 20.89 3.87 -3.95
N TRP A 189 19.57 4.09 -3.98
CA TRP A 189 18.94 5.25 -3.34
C TRP A 189 19.07 5.18 -1.82
N TYR A 190 18.80 4.02 -1.22
CA TYR A 190 18.89 3.83 0.23
C TYR A 190 20.30 4.10 0.76
N LYS A 191 21.32 3.53 0.12
CA LYS A 191 22.74 3.76 0.47
C LYS A 191 23.13 5.24 0.39
N ARG A 192 22.59 5.98 -0.58
CA ARG A 192 22.88 7.41 -0.74
C ARG A 192 22.39 8.24 0.46
N TYR A 193 21.21 7.93 0.98
CA TYR A 193 20.54 8.74 2.01
C TYR A 193 20.63 8.16 3.43
N PHE A 194 20.92 6.88 3.57
CA PHE A 194 20.92 6.15 4.84
C PHE A 194 22.15 5.25 5.00
N SER A 195 23.33 5.71 4.57
CA SER A 195 24.57 4.92 4.55
C SER A 195 25.00 4.33 5.90
N GLY A 196 24.55 4.92 7.01
CA GLY A 196 24.82 4.42 8.37
C GLY A 196 23.88 3.34 8.88
N THR A 197 22.83 2.98 8.13
CA THR A 197 21.81 2.03 8.58
C THR A 197 21.63 0.92 7.54
N PRO A 198 21.84 -0.37 7.88
CA PRO A 198 21.62 -1.46 6.95
C PRO A 198 20.15 -1.55 6.50
N ASN A 199 19.93 -1.71 5.19
CA ASN A 199 18.60 -2.02 4.68
C ASN A 199 18.28 -3.50 4.92
N LYS A 200 17.33 -3.79 5.80
CA LYS A 200 16.89 -5.16 6.13
C LYS A 200 15.71 -5.64 5.29
N HIS A 201 15.13 -4.78 4.46
CA HIS A 201 13.89 -5.02 3.75
C HIS A 201 14.08 -5.16 2.23
N GLY A 202 15.32 -4.99 1.73
CA GLY A 202 15.56 -4.92 0.29
C GLY A 202 14.68 -3.82 -0.35
N PRO A 203 14.10 -4.08 -1.54
CA PRO A 203 13.23 -3.10 -2.19
C PRO A 203 11.88 -2.90 -1.48
N TYR A 204 11.50 -3.78 -0.56
CA TYR A 204 10.20 -3.76 0.14
C TYR A 204 10.21 -2.93 1.42
N HIS A 205 11.03 -1.91 1.45
CA HIS A 205 11.11 -0.94 2.53
C HIS A 205 9.96 0.07 2.44
N GLY A 206 9.41 0.54 3.58
CA GLY A 206 8.29 1.48 3.63
C GLY A 206 8.52 2.81 2.89
N TYR A 207 9.76 3.23 2.63
CA TYR A 207 10.04 4.37 1.74
C TYR A 207 9.78 4.07 0.27
N ASN A 208 9.83 2.81 -0.14
CA ASN A 208 9.66 2.37 -1.52
C ASN A 208 8.29 1.76 -1.81
N LEU A 209 7.53 1.46 -0.77
CA LEU A 209 6.16 0.99 -0.88
C LEU A 209 5.19 2.17 -0.72
N SER A 210 4.36 2.39 -1.74
CA SER A 210 3.30 3.39 -1.69
C SER A 210 1.98 2.70 -1.40
N GLY A 211 1.54 2.77 -0.13
CA GLY A 211 0.32 2.13 0.36
C GLY A 211 -0.95 2.67 -0.30
N ILE A 212 -1.89 1.76 -0.51
CA ILE A 212 -3.22 2.00 -1.04
C ILE A 212 -4.19 1.44 0.00
N ASP A 213 -5.31 2.12 0.26
CA ASP A 213 -6.29 1.70 1.26
C ASP A 213 -6.76 0.24 1.01
N PRO A 214 -6.25 -0.75 1.77
CA PRO A 214 -6.56 -2.15 1.50
C PRO A 214 -8.03 -2.47 1.76
N ALA A 215 -8.65 -1.83 2.75
CA ALA A 215 -10.05 -2.08 3.10
C ALA A 215 -10.98 -1.69 1.95
N LYS A 216 -10.75 -0.52 1.34
CA LYS A 216 -11.52 -0.08 0.17
C LYS A 216 -11.33 -1.00 -1.02
N VAL A 217 -10.09 -1.42 -1.31
CA VAL A 217 -9.81 -2.36 -2.40
C VAL A 217 -10.52 -3.69 -2.17
N LEU A 218 -10.44 -4.26 -0.97
CA LEU A 218 -11.09 -5.53 -0.63
C LEU A 218 -12.63 -5.44 -0.74
N LEU A 219 -13.22 -4.33 -0.27
CA LEU A 219 -14.67 -4.10 -0.38
C LEU A 219 -15.12 -3.93 -1.83
N GLU A 220 -14.35 -3.18 -2.65
CA GLU A 220 -14.64 -3.03 -4.07
C GLU A 220 -14.53 -4.37 -4.81
N CYS A 221 -13.48 -5.14 -4.58
CA CYS A 221 -13.32 -6.47 -5.15
C CYS A 221 -14.46 -7.42 -4.79
N ALA A 222 -14.97 -7.34 -3.56
CA ALA A 222 -16.06 -8.20 -3.09
C ALA A 222 -17.44 -7.78 -3.64
N ARG A 223 -17.66 -6.48 -3.88
CA ARG A 223 -18.97 -5.91 -4.25
C ARG A 223 -19.11 -5.61 -5.74
N ASN A 224 -17.99 -5.43 -6.44
CA ASN A 224 -17.95 -5.00 -7.85
C ASN A 224 -17.14 -5.99 -8.71
N PRO A 225 -17.78 -6.91 -9.41
CA PRO A 225 -17.10 -7.88 -10.28
C PRO A 225 -16.34 -7.25 -11.45
N THR A 226 -16.61 -5.99 -11.77
CA THR A 226 -15.95 -5.23 -12.84
C THR A 226 -14.93 -4.24 -12.30
N PHE A 227 -14.52 -4.37 -11.03
CA PHE A 227 -13.52 -3.52 -10.41
C PHE A 227 -12.22 -3.53 -11.21
N GLN A 228 -11.68 -2.33 -11.45
CA GLN A 228 -10.39 -2.11 -12.10
C GLN A 228 -9.49 -1.33 -11.16
N PHE A 229 -8.40 -1.94 -10.76
CA PHE A 229 -7.45 -1.39 -9.81
C PHE A 229 -6.79 -0.10 -10.29
N SER A 230 -6.37 -0.06 -11.57
CA SER A 230 -5.78 1.13 -12.19
C SER A 230 -6.76 2.31 -12.22
N ASN A 231 -8.03 2.06 -12.55
CA ASN A 231 -9.06 3.09 -12.51
C ASN A 231 -9.34 3.59 -11.09
N TYR A 232 -9.34 2.69 -10.11
CA TYR A 232 -9.50 3.05 -8.70
C TYR A 232 -8.37 3.99 -8.24
N ILE A 233 -7.12 3.70 -8.57
CA ILE A 233 -5.98 4.56 -8.21
C ILE A 233 -6.12 5.93 -8.88
N ARG A 234 -6.37 5.96 -10.19
CA ARG A 234 -6.47 7.20 -10.98
C ARG A 234 -7.69 8.05 -10.62
N GLY A 235 -8.76 7.42 -10.14
CA GLY A 235 -10.00 8.07 -9.73
C GLY A 235 -9.96 8.70 -8.33
N GLN A 236 -8.87 8.52 -7.57
CA GLN A 236 -8.76 9.12 -6.25
C GLN A 236 -8.59 10.65 -6.34
N ASP A 237 -8.87 11.35 -5.25
CA ASP A 237 -8.69 12.79 -5.15
C ASP A 237 -7.23 13.20 -5.14
N ALA A 238 -6.80 13.97 -6.13
CA ALA A 238 -5.49 14.59 -6.10
C ALA A 238 -5.38 15.60 -4.95
N PHE A 239 -4.26 15.55 -4.24
CA PHE A 239 -3.98 16.46 -3.15
C PHE A 239 -2.86 17.44 -3.50
N TYR A 240 -1.88 17.01 -4.29
CA TYR A 240 -0.83 17.87 -4.84
C TYR A 240 -0.30 17.33 -6.18
N LYS A 241 0.32 18.23 -6.94
CA LYS A 241 0.98 17.91 -8.20
C LYS A 241 2.41 18.45 -8.18
N ILE A 242 3.36 17.63 -8.63
CA ILE A 242 4.76 18.00 -8.71
C ILE A 242 5.25 17.77 -10.12
N THR A 243 5.92 18.77 -10.70
CA THR A 243 6.63 18.65 -11.96
C THR A 243 8.07 18.19 -11.68
N ILE A 244 8.47 17.12 -12.33
CA ILE A 244 9.80 16.49 -12.19
C ILE A 244 10.52 16.58 -13.53
N PRO A 245 11.81 16.99 -13.57
CA PRO A 245 12.60 16.97 -14.80
C PRO A 245 12.59 15.58 -15.44
N SER A 246 12.40 15.53 -16.74
CA SER A 246 12.52 14.28 -17.49
C SER A 246 13.98 14.11 -17.91
N THR A 247 14.73 13.32 -17.16
CA THR A 247 16.08 12.91 -17.58
C THR A 247 16.06 11.62 -18.39
N SER A 248 14.92 10.91 -18.38
CA SER A 248 14.59 9.68 -19.11
C SER A 248 13.17 9.26 -18.73
N SER A 249 12.66 8.15 -19.26
CA SER A 249 11.37 7.59 -18.81
C SER A 249 11.43 7.29 -17.30
N LEU A 250 10.47 7.81 -16.52
CA LEU A 250 10.34 7.51 -15.10
C LEU A 250 10.18 6.00 -14.91
N SER A 251 10.98 5.37 -14.03
CA SER A 251 10.93 3.91 -13.85
C SER A 251 9.55 3.43 -13.40
N ILE A 252 8.85 4.22 -12.62
CA ILE A 252 7.48 3.92 -12.17
C ILE A 252 6.49 3.78 -13.34
N LEU A 253 6.65 4.51 -14.44
CA LEU A 253 5.77 4.41 -15.61
C LEU A 253 6.00 3.13 -16.41
N ARG A 254 7.19 2.52 -16.31
CA ARG A 254 7.44 1.20 -16.89
C ARG A 254 6.72 0.09 -16.11
N SER A 255 6.70 0.19 -14.79
CA SER A 255 5.97 -0.76 -13.94
C SER A 255 4.46 -0.55 -14.00
N TYR A 256 4.02 0.71 -14.12
CA TYR A 256 2.62 1.11 -14.08
C TYR A 256 2.28 2.04 -15.26
N PRO A 257 2.25 1.52 -16.51
CA PRO A 257 2.00 2.35 -17.71
C PRO A 257 0.64 3.06 -17.67
N TRP A 258 -0.33 2.50 -16.96
CA TRP A 258 -1.64 3.12 -16.75
C TRP A 258 -1.60 4.42 -15.94
N LEU A 259 -0.49 4.78 -15.28
CA LEU A 259 -0.30 6.10 -14.68
C LEU A 259 -0.18 7.21 -15.75
N ALA A 260 0.22 6.87 -16.98
CA ALA A 260 0.31 7.79 -18.11
C ALA A 260 -0.66 7.40 -19.22
N PRO A 261 -1.98 7.61 -19.06
CA PRO A 261 -3.02 7.07 -19.96
C PRO A 261 -2.96 7.62 -21.40
N ASN A 262 -2.27 8.73 -21.63
CA ASN A 262 -2.11 9.33 -22.96
C ASN A 262 -0.89 8.78 -23.72
N GLY A 263 -0.27 7.71 -23.20
CA GLY A 263 0.91 7.08 -23.80
C GLY A 263 2.22 7.79 -23.46
N GLU A 264 3.30 7.02 -23.43
CA GLU A 264 4.68 7.54 -23.33
C GLU A 264 5.24 7.90 -24.73
N GLU A 265 4.48 8.53 -25.58
CA GLU A 265 4.98 8.94 -26.89
C GLU A 265 5.99 10.08 -26.72
N ALA A 266 7.24 9.72 -26.68
CA ALA A 266 8.44 10.54 -26.52
C ALA A 266 8.73 10.99 -25.08
N SER A 267 10.01 11.04 -24.72
CA SER A 267 10.49 11.60 -23.43
C SER A 267 10.11 13.10 -23.36
N PRO A 268 9.09 13.49 -22.61
CA PRO A 268 8.72 14.89 -22.51
C PRO A 268 9.82 15.66 -21.78
N PRO A 269 9.87 16.99 -21.90
CA PRO A 269 10.85 17.82 -21.16
C PRO A 269 10.74 17.67 -19.64
N ALA A 270 9.56 17.38 -19.13
CA ALA A 270 9.29 17.10 -17.73
C ALA A 270 7.97 16.29 -17.57
N TRP A 271 7.77 15.70 -16.41
CA TRP A 271 6.53 15.02 -16.02
C TRP A 271 5.85 15.75 -14.87
N THR A 272 4.56 16.01 -14.96
CA THR A 272 3.73 16.46 -13.84
C THR A 272 2.98 15.26 -13.28
N ILE A 273 3.32 14.86 -12.05
CA ILE A 273 2.69 13.73 -11.38
C ILE A 273 1.70 14.24 -10.34
N ALA A 274 0.48 13.73 -10.39
CA ALA A 274 -0.54 13.94 -9.38
C ALA A 274 -0.44 12.89 -8.27
N PHE A 275 -0.54 13.33 -7.03
CA PHE A 275 -0.48 12.46 -5.84
C PHE A 275 -1.72 12.69 -4.98
N ASN A 276 -2.18 11.63 -4.31
CA ASN A 276 -3.13 11.79 -3.21
C ASN A 276 -2.41 12.30 -1.95
N ARG A 277 -3.14 12.53 -0.86
CA ARG A 277 -2.56 13.03 0.41
C ARG A 277 -1.60 12.04 1.08
N TYR A 278 -1.64 10.76 0.70
CA TYR A 278 -0.80 9.71 1.25
C TYR A 278 0.52 9.52 0.47
N GLY A 279 0.72 10.30 -0.59
CA GLY A 279 1.92 10.23 -1.43
C GLY A 279 1.84 9.17 -2.52
N THR A 280 0.67 8.58 -2.76
CA THR A 280 0.47 7.60 -3.84
C THR A 280 0.38 8.34 -5.17
N PRO A 281 1.24 8.02 -6.16
CA PRO A 281 1.13 8.56 -7.51
C PRO A 281 -0.13 8.02 -8.19
N MET A 282 -0.88 8.93 -8.83
CA MET A 282 -2.18 8.62 -9.41
C MET A 282 -2.21 8.78 -10.93
N CYS A 283 -1.52 9.79 -11.42
CA CYS A 283 -1.48 10.12 -12.84
C CYS A 283 -0.21 10.91 -13.15
N ALA A 284 0.43 10.60 -14.25
CA ALA A 284 1.54 11.34 -14.82
C ALA A 284 1.13 11.96 -16.16
N THR A 285 1.39 13.26 -16.33
CA THR A 285 1.09 13.99 -17.55
C THR A 285 2.37 14.62 -18.08
N ALA A 286 2.63 14.48 -19.38
CA ALA A 286 3.73 15.14 -20.04
C ALA A 286 3.62 16.67 -19.87
N SER A 287 4.68 17.31 -19.38
CA SER A 287 4.76 18.77 -19.26
C SER A 287 5.40 19.35 -20.52
N PRO A 288 4.81 20.39 -21.14
CA PRO A 288 5.41 21.03 -22.32
C PRO A 288 6.63 21.90 -21.95
N LYS A 289 6.80 22.21 -20.67
CA LYS A 289 7.92 23.01 -20.16
C LYS A 289 8.97 22.10 -19.53
N ALA A 290 10.24 22.34 -19.87
CA ALA A 290 11.33 21.72 -19.15
C ALA A 290 11.41 22.28 -17.72
N ALA A 291 11.70 21.39 -16.78
CA ALA A 291 12.04 21.76 -15.41
C ALA A 291 13.50 21.41 -15.15
N SER A 292 14.24 22.27 -14.48
CA SER A 292 15.65 22.00 -14.08
C SER A 292 15.71 21.28 -12.72
N THR A 293 14.70 21.48 -11.89
CA THR A 293 14.54 20.87 -10.56
C THR A 293 13.06 20.54 -10.33
N PRO A 294 12.75 19.59 -9.42
CA PRO A 294 11.38 19.36 -9.04
C PRO A 294 10.71 20.60 -8.46
N GLU A 295 9.48 20.87 -8.88
CA GLU A 295 8.69 22.02 -8.44
C GLU A 295 7.24 21.63 -8.13
N ILE A 296 6.62 22.32 -7.16
CA ILE A 296 5.21 22.13 -6.82
C ILE A 296 4.36 22.85 -7.88
N ALA A 297 3.70 22.07 -8.75
CA ALA A 297 2.82 22.63 -9.78
C ALA A 297 1.47 23.04 -9.19
N TRP A 298 0.98 22.35 -8.17
CA TRP A 298 -0.28 22.63 -7.50
C TRP A 298 -0.36 21.89 -6.16
N ILE A 299 -1.05 22.46 -5.18
CA ILE A 299 -1.41 21.81 -3.92
C ILE A 299 -2.81 22.28 -3.49
N ARG A 300 -3.61 21.33 -2.98
CA ARG A 300 -4.91 21.63 -2.38
C ARG A 300 -4.69 22.46 -1.13
N GLU A 301 -5.38 23.59 -1.03
CA GLU A 301 -5.35 24.41 0.18
C GLU A 301 -5.89 23.65 1.39
N THR A 302 -5.24 23.85 2.52
CA THR A 302 -5.64 23.29 3.82
C THR A 302 -5.38 24.36 4.90
N PRO A 303 -6.18 24.40 5.97
CA PRO A 303 -5.92 25.29 7.10
C PRO A 303 -4.68 24.87 7.91
N PHE A 304 -4.19 23.63 7.72
CA PHE A 304 -3.06 23.06 8.43
C PHE A 304 -1.76 23.20 7.67
N ALA A 305 -0.63 23.04 8.36
CA ALA A 305 0.68 22.95 7.72
C ALA A 305 0.73 21.74 6.77
N TYR A 306 1.29 21.93 5.59
CA TYR A 306 1.28 20.92 4.52
C TYR A 306 2.03 19.62 4.89
N ASN A 307 3.08 19.72 5.72
CA ASN A 307 3.80 18.53 6.19
C ASN A 307 2.92 17.55 6.99
N HIS A 308 1.84 18.02 7.59
CA HIS A 308 0.89 17.20 8.33
C HIS A 308 -0.05 16.38 7.41
N THR A 309 -0.17 16.78 6.15
CA THR A 309 -1.14 16.20 5.21
C THR A 309 -0.51 15.63 3.94
N THR A 310 0.82 15.57 3.85
CA THR A 310 1.57 15.13 2.67
C THR A 310 2.72 14.17 2.99
N ARG A 311 2.67 13.42 4.07
CA ARG A 311 3.79 12.58 4.58
C ARG A 311 5.10 13.35 4.77
N GLY A 312 5.02 14.66 5.03
CA GLY A 312 6.19 15.50 5.14
C GLY A 312 6.90 15.81 3.81
N ILE A 313 6.29 15.48 2.65
CA ILE A 313 6.84 15.76 1.31
C ILE A 313 6.84 17.26 1.02
N ILE A 314 5.75 17.94 1.35
CA ILE A 314 5.60 19.38 1.20
C ILE A 314 5.50 20.01 2.58
N GLY A 315 6.29 21.03 2.85
CA GLY A 315 6.26 21.85 4.05
C GLY A 315 5.70 23.23 3.77
N GLY A 316 5.60 24.06 4.85
CA GLY A 316 4.99 25.37 4.79
C GLY A 316 3.49 25.34 5.05
N SER A 317 2.84 26.46 4.80
CA SER A 317 1.40 26.64 4.99
C SER A 317 0.82 27.40 3.80
N LYS A 318 -0.46 27.80 3.87
CA LYS A 318 -1.17 28.56 2.85
C LYS A 318 -0.30 29.73 2.35
N GLY A 319 -0.10 29.81 1.03
CA GLY A 319 0.67 30.87 0.37
C GLY A 319 2.19 30.63 0.31
N GLY A 320 2.73 29.60 0.96
CA GLY A 320 4.19 29.34 0.95
C GLY A 320 4.55 27.84 0.96
N PRO A 321 3.97 26.98 0.06
CA PRO A 321 4.36 25.59 -0.02
C PRO A 321 5.80 25.46 -0.53
N ARG A 322 6.56 24.52 0.05
CA ARG A 322 7.93 24.19 -0.39
C ARG A 322 8.21 22.71 -0.25
N LEU A 323 9.02 22.16 -1.15
CA LEU A 323 9.51 20.80 -1.01
C LEU A 323 10.44 20.72 0.22
N THR A 324 10.19 19.73 1.07
CA THR A 324 11.07 19.41 2.19
C THR A 324 12.26 18.56 1.69
N ASP A 325 13.26 18.34 2.54
CA ASP A 325 14.35 17.42 2.18
C ASP A 325 13.85 15.96 2.06
N SER A 326 12.86 15.57 2.85
CA SER A 326 12.19 14.28 2.67
C SER A 326 11.43 14.21 1.33
N GLY A 327 10.78 15.32 0.94
CA GLY A 327 10.14 15.43 -0.37
C GLY A 327 11.12 15.33 -1.52
N LYS A 328 12.27 16.02 -1.44
CA LYS A 328 13.32 15.94 -2.47
C LYS A 328 13.87 14.51 -2.61
N ARG A 329 14.11 13.81 -1.47
CA ARG A 329 14.53 12.40 -1.49
C ARG A 329 13.46 11.47 -2.11
N PHE A 330 12.21 11.69 -1.78
CA PHE A 330 11.09 10.95 -2.38
C PHE A 330 11.02 11.14 -3.91
N LEU A 331 11.19 12.37 -4.38
CA LEU A 331 11.20 12.68 -5.82
C LEU A 331 12.44 12.14 -6.53
N ASP A 332 13.61 12.15 -5.86
CA ASP A 332 14.82 11.49 -6.38
C ASP A 332 14.59 9.98 -6.56
N LEU A 333 13.86 9.33 -5.65
CA LEU A 333 13.50 7.92 -5.79
C LEU A 333 12.63 7.68 -7.03
N LEU A 334 11.61 8.50 -7.26
CA LEU A 334 10.72 8.38 -8.41
C LEU A 334 11.41 8.68 -9.75
N ALA A 335 12.34 9.64 -9.75
CA ALA A 335 13.02 10.10 -10.96
C ALA A 335 14.21 9.23 -11.38
N ARG A 336 14.71 8.35 -10.48
CA ARG A 336 15.84 7.47 -10.81
C ARG A 336 15.48 6.50 -11.91
N THR A 337 16.37 6.40 -12.86
CA THR A 337 16.33 5.35 -13.88
C THR A 337 17.04 4.12 -13.36
N ASP A 338 16.46 2.95 -13.63
CA ASP A 338 17.15 1.69 -13.39
C ASP A 338 18.51 1.72 -14.10
N GLN A 339 19.58 1.68 -13.36
CA GLN A 339 20.88 1.38 -13.96
C GLN A 339 20.77 -0.07 -14.45
N LYS A 340 20.53 -0.28 -15.74
CA LYS A 340 20.82 -1.57 -16.36
C LYS A 340 22.26 -1.89 -15.98
N ASN A 341 22.46 -3.06 -15.35
CA ASN A 341 23.80 -3.60 -15.15
C ASN A 341 24.52 -3.54 -16.49
N SER A 342 25.46 -2.60 -16.59
CA SER A 342 26.41 -2.50 -17.71
C SER A 342 27.52 -3.58 -17.56
N LEU A 343 27.15 -4.77 -17.09
CA LEU A 343 28.05 -5.91 -16.89
C LEU A 343 27.77 -7.07 -17.85
N ASP A 344 26.89 -6.89 -18.84
CA ASP A 344 26.75 -7.81 -19.97
C ASP A 344 27.32 -7.13 -21.24
N ASN A 345 28.65 -7.03 -21.31
CA ASN A 345 29.45 -6.93 -22.51
C ASN A 345 30.78 -7.69 -22.30
#